data_20ab08503915fdff6f70f1869f168447
#
_entry.id   20ab08503915fdff6f70f1869f168447
#
_cell.length_a   1.000
_cell.length_b   1.000
_cell.length_c   1.000
_cell.angle_alpha   90.00
_cell.angle_beta   90.00
_cell.angle_gamma   90.00
#
_symmetry.space_group_name_H-M   'P 1'
#
loop_
_entity.id
_entity.type
_entity.pdbx_description
1 polymer ?
#
loop_
_entity_poly.entity_id
_entity_poly.type
_entity_poly.pdbx_seq_one_letter_code
_entity_poly.pdbx_strand_id
1 'polypeptide(L)'
;MQIRTAAPGDVPFLKTLWEERFGDGRYYIDLFFSNCFVPEQTLIAVAPDGRLCGACYLLPCFLITPRGQQAADMLYALAVQRDLEGQGIGSLVLEEARSRADRQHSALILSPSMPSLSEYYARRGFRAVFYRQEREIDCPDNAPLPRIRPCDAAAYTRLRDSRFQAPGTVRWDTHAIAWALTDHALDGGECITFELGDLQGAVLYRKQENTLYVTETTFPAALERRAVLAASRHAGCTNAVLSDVQVHEGTVYGMIYGSDISQGYFNLALE
;
A
#
# COMPACT_ATOMS: atom_id res chain seq x y z
N MET A 1 -7.43 -28.77 -8.10
CA MET A 1 -7.41 -27.46 -7.43
C MET A 1 -8.34 -26.54 -8.20
N GLN A 2 -9.26 -25.89 -7.53
CA GLN A 2 -10.15 -24.88 -8.12
C GLN A 2 -9.87 -23.52 -7.46
N ILE A 3 -9.86 -22.44 -8.24
CA ILE A 3 -9.82 -21.09 -7.69
C ILE A 3 -11.21 -20.48 -7.87
N ARG A 4 -11.75 -19.91 -6.81
CA ARG A 4 -13.05 -19.22 -6.81
C ARG A 4 -12.99 -17.94 -5.98
N THR A 5 -13.99 -17.09 -6.11
CA THR A 5 -14.19 -16.00 -5.16
C THR A 5 -14.63 -16.52 -3.79
N ALA A 6 -14.33 -15.74 -2.75
CA ALA A 6 -14.74 -16.07 -1.40
C ALA A 6 -16.27 -16.01 -1.23
N ALA A 7 -16.76 -16.68 -0.20
CA ALA A 7 -18.11 -16.56 0.30
C ALA A 7 -18.08 -16.15 1.80
N PRO A 8 -19.16 -15.62 2.36
CA PRO A 8 -19.18 -15.23 3.78
C PRO A 8 -18.81 -16.38 4.73
N GLY A 9 -19.11 -17.61 4.38
CA GLY A 9 -18.74 -18.81 5.15
C GLY A 9 -17.25 -19.12 5.19
N ASP A 10 -16.43 -18.51 4.31
CA ASP A 10 -14.99 -18.73 4.26
C ASP A 10 -14.22 -17.82 5.26
N VAL A 11 -14.86 -16.80 5.82
CA VAL A 11 -14.22 -15.81 6.70
C VAL A 11 -13.46 -16.45 7.88
N PRO A 12 -13.97 -17.46 8.58
CA PRO A 12 -13.21 -18.11 9.65
C PRO A 12 -11.88 -18.70 9.16
N PHE A 13 -11.87 -19.36 8.01
CA PHE A 13 -10.65 -19.89 7.40
C PHE A 13 -9.67 -18.76 7.01
N LEU A 14 -10.18 -17.72 6.36
CA LEU A 14 -9.36 -16.59 5.92
C LEU A 14 -8.66 -15.89 7.07
N LYS A 15 -9.35 -15.68 8.20
CA LYS A 15 -8.76 -15.10 9.42
C LYS A 15 -7.70 -16.00 10.02
N THR A 16 -7.95 -17.32 10.07
CA THR A 16 -6.97 -18.29 10.58
C THR A 16 -5.74 -18.35 9.68
N LEU A 17 -5.92 -18.37 8.35
CA LEU A 17 -4.81 -18.34 7.40
C LEU A 17 -3.97 -17.07 7.55
N TRP A 18 -4.63 -15.92 7.76
CA TRP A 18 -3.95 -14.66 7.99
C TRP A 18 -3.09 -14.69 9.25
N GLU A 19 -3.67 -15.07 10.38
CA GLU A 19 -2.97 -15.21 11.67
C GLU A 19 -1.74 -16.14 11.55
N GLU A 20 -1.92 -17.29 10.85
CA GLU A 20 -0.86 -18.27 10.64
C GLU A 20 0.30 -17.74 9.78
N ARG A 21 -0.01 -16.92 8.75
CA ARG A 21 0.95 -16.53 7.71
C ARG A 21 1.63 -15.20 7.95
N PHE A 22 0.94 -14.27 8.57
CA PHE A 22 1.42 -12.89 8.77
C PHE A 22 1.65 -12.58 10.25
N GLY A 23 1.03 -13.31 11.17
CA GLY A 23 1.26 -13.15 12.61
C GLY A 23 0.56 -11.94 13.21
N ASP A 24 -0.31 -11.28 12.47
CA ASP A 24 -1.06 -10.12 12.96
C ASP A 24 -2.03 -10.52 14.07
N GLY A 25 -2.23 -9.59 15.02
CA GLY A 25 -3.16 -9.79 16.12
C GLY A 25 -4.63 -9.83 15.64
N ARG A 26 -5.47 -10.58 16.36
CA ARG A 26 -6.90 -10.72 16.03
C ARG A 26 -7.64 -9.41 15.84
N TYR A 27 -7.29 -8.41 16.64
CA TYR A 27 -7.91 -7.09 16.54
C TYR A 27 -7.69 -6.45 15.16
N TYR A 28 -6.45 -6.50 14.66
CA TYR A 28 -6.12 -6.01 13.33
C TYR A 28 -6.85 -6.79 12.23
N ILE A 29 -6.82 -8.12 12.32
CA ILE A 29 -7.49 -9.01 11.37
C ILE A 29 -9.00 -8.70 11.33
N ASP A 30 -9.65 -8.56 12.49
CA ASP A 30 -11.08 -8.24 12.57
C ASP A 30 -11.41 -6.88 11.96
N LEU A 31 -10.53 -5.87 12.17
CA LEU A 31 -10.68 -4.55 11.55
C LEU A 31 -10.55 -4.63 10.02
N PHE A 32 -9.55 -5.35 9.50
CA PHE A 32 -9.41 -5.54 8.05
C PHE A 32 -10.66 -6.19 7.45
N PHE A 33 -11.14 -7.28 8.04
CA PHE A 33 -12.33 -7.97 7.55
C PHE A 33 -13.61 -7.13 7.65
N SER A 34 -13.67 -6.21 8.59
CA SER A 34 -14.82 -5.30 8.74
C SER A 34 -14.79 -4.12 7.77
N ASN A 35 -13.61 -3.72 7.30
CA ASN A 35 -13.44 -2.51 6.48
C ASN A 35 -13.06 -2.81 5.03
N CYS A 36 -12.26 -3.84 4.77
CA CYS A 36 -11.64 -4.06 3.44
C CYS A 36 -12.07 -5.36 2.77
N PHE A 37 -12.60 -6.33 3.53
CA PHE A 37 -12.97 -7.61 2.96
C PHE A 37 -14.19 -7.50 2.06
N VAL A 38 -14.01 -7.87 0.79
CA VAL A 38 -15.07 -8.00 -0.21
C VAL A 38 -14.98 -9.41 -0.80
N PRO A 39 -16.01 -10.27 -0.62
CA PRO A 39 -15.97 -11.65 -1.08
C PRO A 39 -15.62 -11.78 -2.57
N GLU A 40 -16.21 -10.96 -3.43
CA GLU A 40 -16.01 -10.97 -4.87
C GLU A 40 -14.59 -10.55 -5.30
N GLN A 41 -13.87 -9.88 -4.42
CA GLN A 41 -12.50 -9.42 -4.61
C GLN A 41 -11.47 -10.28 -3.86
N THR A 42 -11.91 -11.39 -3.27
CA THR A 42 -11.04 -12.32 -2.56
C THR A 42 -11.02 -13.66 -3.30
N LEU A 43 -9.84 -14.10 -3.72
CA LEU A 43 -9.67 -15.38 -4.40
C LEU A 43 -9.25 -16.45 -3.40
N ILE A 44 -9.85 -17.62 -3.49
CA ILE A 44 -9.56 -18.78 -2.62
C ILE A 44 -9.22 -20.00 -3.46
N ALA A 45 -8.17 -20.71 -3.07
CA ALA A 45 -7.82 -22.02 -3.60
C ALA A 45 -8.55 -23.12 -2.82
N VAL A 46 -9.26 -23.99 -3.55
CA VAL A 46 -10.05 -25.10 -3.00
C VAL A 46 -9.53 -26.41 -3.57
N ALA A 47 -9.15 -27.34 -2.71
CA ALA A 47 -8.74 -28.70 -3.09
C ALA A 47 -9.92 -29.55 -3.57
N PRO A 48 -9.69 -30.68 -4.28
CA PRO A 48 -10.77 -31.55 -4.77
C PRO A 48 -11.67 -32.14 -3.65
N ASP A 49 -11.13 -32.24 -2.45
CA ASP A 49 -11.88 -32.69 -1.26
C ASP A 49 -12.68 -31.58 -0.57
N GLY A 50 -12.66 -30.36 -1.11
CA GLY A 50 -13.34 -29.17 -0.57
C GLY A 50 -12.53 -28.38 0.46
N ARG A 51 -11.34 -28.80 0.82
CA ARG A 51 -10.46 -28.08 1.76
C ARG A 51 -9.98 -26.76 1.15
N LEU A 52 -10.07 -25.69 1.94
CA LEU A 52 -9.52 -24.38 1.58
C LEU A 52 -8.01 -24.37 1.83
N CYS A 53 -7.22 -23.92 0.87
CA CYS A 53 -5.76 -24.12 0.86
C CYS A 53 -4.96 -22.83 0.84
N GLY A 54 -5.53 -21.76 0.35
CA GLY A 54 -4.84 -20.47 0.22
C GLY A 54 -5.78 -19.39 -0.27
N ALA A 55 -5.34 -18.14 -0.20
CA ALA A 55 -6.15 -16.99 -0.61
C ALA A 55 -5.27 -15.79 -1.00
N CYS A 56 -5.87 -14.82 -1.70
CA CYS A 56 -5.38 -13.45 -1.81
C CYS A 56 -6.54 -12.46 -1.90
N TYR A 57 -6.25 -11.20 -1.60
CA TYR A 57 -7.21 -10.10 -1.66
C TYR A 57 -6.83 -9.17 -2.82
N LEU A 58 -7.83 -8.72 -3.56
CA LEU A 58 -7.68 -7.74 -4.64
C LEU A 58 -8.30 -6.43 -4.16
N LEU A 59 -7.44 -5.48 -3.77
CA LEU A 59 -7.88 -4.19 -3.24
C LEU A 59 -7.98 -3.19 -4.41
N PRO A 60 -9.19 -2.63 -4.70
CA PRO A 60 -9.38 -1.76 -5.85
C PRO A 60 -8.56 -0.48 -5.73
N CYS A 61 -7.95 -0.12 -6.84
CA CYS A 61 -7.28 1.17 -7.01
C CYS A 61 -7.38 1.61 -8.47
N PHE A 62 -6.71 2.71 -8.80
CA PHE A 62 -6.64 3.21 -10.15
C PHE A 62 -5.21 3.58 -10.51
N LEU A 63 -4.85 3.37 -11.75
CA LEU A 63 -3.58 3.79 -12.31
C LEU A 63 -3.79 4.96 -13.26
N ILE A 64 -3.11 6.08 -13.04
CA ILE A 64 -3.08 7.17 -14.00
C ILE A 64 -2.17 6.76 -15.16
N THR A 65 -2.69 6.83 -16.38
CA THR A 65 -1.95 6.53 -17.60
C THR A 65 -1.96 7.74 -18.54
N PRO A 66 -1.12 7.80 -19.56
CA PRO A 66 -1.19 8.84 -20.59
C PRO A 66 -2.54 8.89 -21.33
N ARG A 67 -3.32 7.78 -21.28
CA ARG A 67 -4.63 7.66 -21.94
C ARG A 67 -5.81 7.95 -21.00
N GLY A 68 -5.54 8.29 -19.74
CA GLY A 68 -6.54 8.49 -18.69
C GLY A 68 -6.37 7.51 -17.54
N GLN A 69 -7.44 7.25 -16.83
CA GLN A 69 -7.45 6.37 -15.66
C GLN A 69 -7.73 4.91 -16.08
N GLN A 70 -6.86 3.99 -15.66
CA GLN A 70 -7.04 2.55 -15.83
C GLN A 70 -7.45 1.94 -14.48
N ALA A 71 -8.45 1.06 -14.48
CA ALA A 71 -8.77 0.24 -13.31
C ALA A 71 -7.56 -0.64 -12.94
N ALA A 72 -7.33 -0.78 -11.66
CA ALA A 72 -6.28 -1.64 -11.13
C ALA A 72 -6.70 -2.25 -9.80
N ASP A 73 -6.12 -3.39 -9.48
CA ASP A 73 -6.23 -4.00 -8.16
C ASP A 73 -4.83 -4.16 -7.55
N MET A 74 -4.70 -3.83 -6.27
CA MET A 74 -3.53 -4.25 -5.50
C MET A 74 -3.74 -5.68 -5.04
N LEU A 75 -2.87 -6.59 -5.47
CA LEU A 75 -2.83 -7.96 -4.97
C LEU A 75 -2.17 -7.94 -3.58
N TYR A 76 -2.97 -8.28 -2.58
CA TYR A 76 -2.60 -8.14 -1.18
C TYR A 76 -2.73 -9.48 -0.44
N ALA A 77 -1.82 -9.72 0.49
CA ALA A 77 -1.81 -10.86 1.40
C ALA A 77 -2.04 -12.23 0.70
N LEU A 78 -1.28 -12.50 -0.38
CA LEU A 78 -1.28 -13.82 -1.01
C LEU A 78 -0.64 -14.84 -0.06
N ALA A 79 -1.44 -15.80 0.40
CA ALA A 79 -1.04 -16.80 1.38
C ALA A 79 -1.51 -18.21 1.01
N VAL A 80 -0.73 -19.21 1.44
CA VAL A 80 -1.04 -20.63 1.33
C VAL A 80 -0.81 -21.26 2.71
N GLN A 81 -1.66 -22.21 3.12
CA GLN A 81 -1.45 -22.98 4.36
C GLN A 81 -0.04 -23.55 4.40
N ARG A 82 0.59 -23.53 5.57
CA ARG A 82 1.99 -23.88 5.77
C ARG A 82 2.32 -25.32 5.32
N ASP A 83 1.42 -26.27 5.60
CA ASP A 83 1.57 -27.68 5.21
C ASP A 83 1.44 -27.93 3.69
N LEU A 84 0.99 -26.93 2.94
CA LEU A 84 0.78 -27.00 1.48
C LEU A 84 1.74 -26.11 0.68
N GLU A 85 2.74 -25.52 1.34
CA GLU A 85 3.78 -24.73 0.66
C GLU A 85 4.56 -25.57 -0.37
N GLY A 86 5.10 -24.90 -1.38
CA GLY A 86 5.89 -25.55 -2.43
C GLY A 86 5.08 -26.37 -3.45
N GLN A 87 3.78 -26.54 -3.27
CA GLN A 87 2.91 -27.31 -4.18
C GLN A 87 2.32 -26.50 -5.32
N GLY A 88 2.76 -25.26 -5.51
CA GLY A 88 2.33 -24.41 -6.63
C GLY A 88 0.97 -23.70 -6.42
N ILE A 89 0.32 -23.84 -5.28
CA ILE A 89 -1.01 -23.28 -5.01
C ILE A 89 -1.02 -21.76 -5.13
N GLY A 90 -0.03 -21.06 -4.54
CA GLY A 90 0.10 -19.62 -4.68
C GLY A 90 0.24 -19.16 -6.14
N SER A 91 0.90 -19.98 -6.99
CA SER A 91 0.99 -19.70 -8.43
C SER A 91 -0.35 -19.82 -9.14
N LEU A 92 -1.19 -20.77 -8.74
CA LEU A 92 -2.54 -20.92 -9.31
C LEU A 92 -3.45 -19.75 -8.92
N VAL A 93 -3.37 -19.29 -7.66
CA VAL A 93 -4.12 -18.11 -7.20
C VAL A 93 -3.67 -16.86 -7.97
N LEU A 94 -2.35 -16.66 -8.12
CA LEU A 94 -1.79 -15.54 -8.87
C LEU A 94 -2.19 -15.58 -10.35
N GLU A 95 -2.22 -16.76 -10.96
CA GLU A 95 -2.63 -16.92 -12.36
C GLU A 95 -4.12 -16.57 -12.56
N GLU A 96 -5.01 -16.96 -11.64
CA GLU A 96 -6.41 -16.53 -11.69
C GLU A 96 -6.54 -15.01 -11.51
N ALA A 97 -5.77 -14.39 -10.60
CA ALA A 97 -5.76 -12.94 -10.46
C ALA A 97 -5.34 -12.25 -11.77
N ARG A 98 -4.29 -12.74 -12.43
CA ARG A 98 -3.85 -12.23 -13.74
C ARG A 98 -4.90 -12.42 -14.83
N SER A 99 -5.47 -13.63 -14.93
CA SER A 99 -6.53 -13.93 -15.89
C SER A 99 -7.77 -13.04 -15.70
N ARG A 100 -8.09 -12.72 -14.44
CA ARG A 100 -9.15 -11.76 -14.12
C ARG A 100 -8.80 -10.35 -14.59
N ALA A 101 -7.59 -9.88 -14.32
CA ALA A 101 -7.10 -8.58 -14.77
C ALA A 101 -7.13 -8.47 -16.30
N ASP A 102 -6.68 -9.51 -17.02
CA ASP A 102 -6.73 -9.56 -18.48
C ASP A 102 -8.16 -9.46 -19.03
N ARG A 103 -9.09 -10.22 -18.44
CA ARG A 103 -10.52 -10.16 -18.83
C ARG A 103 -11.16 -8.80 -18.59
N GLN A 104 -10.73 -8.10 -17.56
CA GLN A 104 -11.23 -6.78 -17.17
C GLN A 104 -10.44 -5.61 -17.79
N HIS A 105 -9.37 -5.88 -18.52
CA HIS A 105 -8.43 -4.88 -19.02
C HIS A 105 -7.90 -3.96 -17.91
N SER A 106 -7.71 -4.52 -16.71
CA SER A 106 -7.19 -3.84 -15.52
C SER A 106 -5.72 -4.17 -15.31
N ALA A 107 -5.06 -3.40 -14.45
CA ALA A 107 -3.70 -3.70 -13.99
C ALA A 107 -3.73 -4.44 -12.66
N LEU A 108 -2.70 -5.25 -12.37
CA LEU A 108 -2.40 -5.73 -11.03
C LEU A 108 -1.15 -5.06 -10.52
N ILE A 109 -1.19 -4.63 -9.27
CA ILE A 109 -0.06 -4.03 -8.56
C ILE A 109 0.20 -4.86 -7.31
N LEU A 110 1.43 -5.03 -6.91
CA LEU A 110 1.79 -5.69 -5.66
C LEU A 110 3.09 -5.10 -5.08
N SER A 111 3.26 -5.23 -3.78
CA SER A 111 4.51 -4.95 -3.07
C SER A 111 5.13 -6.29 -2.64
N PRO A 112 6.32 -6.65 -3.16
CA PRO A 112 7.00 -7.87 -2.73
C PRO A 112 7.53 -7.69 -1.30
N SER A 113 7.14 -8.57 -0.38
CA SER A 113 7.59 -8.49 1.04
C SER A 113 9.08 -8.80 1.24
N MET A 114 9.75 -9.38 0.23
CA MET A 114 11.18 -9.65 0.24
C MET A 114 11.76 -9.68 -1.19
N PRO A 115 13.06 -9.38 -1.38
CA PRO A 115 13.67 -9.31 -2.71
C PRO A 115 13.55 -10.58 -3.55
N SER A 116 13.59 -11.76 -2.94
CA SER A 116 13.44 -13.05 -3.65
C SER A 116 12.06 -13.21 -4.30
N LEU A 117 11.02 -12.58 -3.78
CA LEU A 117 9.70 -12.58 -4.39
C LEU A 117 9.62 -11.70 -5.64
N SER A 118 10.47 -10.68 -5.77
CA SER A 118 10.53 -9.88 -7.00
C SER A 118 10.87 -10.74 -8.23
N GLU A 119 11.80 -11.68 -8.10
CA GLU A 119 12.11 -12.63 -9.18
C GLU A 119 10.97 -13.61 -9.45
N TYR A 120 10.28 -14.04 -8.39
CA TYR A 120 9.12 -14.92 -8.51
C TYR A 120 8.00 -14.24 -9.32
N TYR A 121 7.70 -12.97 -9.04
CA TYR A 121 6.69 -12.20 -9.75
C TYR A 121 7.16 -11.80 -11.16
N ALA A 122 8.46 -11.46 -11.35
CA ALA A 122 9.01 -11.14 -12.66
C ALA A 122 8.86 -12.30 -13.66
N ARG A 123 9.12 -13.54 -13.21
CA ARG A 123 8.90 -14.75 -14.04
C ARG A 123 7.43 -14.98 -14.41
N ARG A 124 6.50 -14.26 -13.79
CA ARG A 124 5.05 -14.30 -14.04
C ARG A 124 4.52 -13.03 -14.72
N GLY A 125 5.43 -12.26 -15.35
CA GLY A 125 5.08 -11.10 -16.18
C GLY A 125 4.89 -9.79 -15.40
N PHE A 126 5.15 -9.75 -14.11
CA PHE A 126 5.20 -8.48 -13.39
C PHE A 126 6.51 -7.76 -13.66
N ARG A 127 6.46 -6.44 -13.74
CA ARG A 127 7.63 -5.58 -13.93
C ARG A 127 7.82 -4.68 -12.71
N ALA A 128 9.05 -4.54 -12.23
CA ALA A 128 9.40 -3.56 -11.23
C ALA A 128 9.33 -2.16 -11.85
N VAL A 129 8.48 -1.30 -11.32
CA VAL A 129 8.28 0.08 -11.82
C VAL A 129 8.15 1.08 -10.69
N PHE A 130 7.99 0.62 -9.46
CA PHE A 130 7.91 1.46 -8.27
C PHE A 130 9.11 1.14 -7.39
N TYR A 131 9.86 2.19 -7.02
CA TYR A 131 11.06 2.08 -6.21
C TYR A 131 10.95 2.96 -4.99
N ARG A 132 11.71 2.62 -3.94
CA ARG A 132 11.79 3.39 -2.70
C ARG A 132 13.24 3.60 -2.32
N GLN A 133 13.54 4.80 -1.84
CA GLN A 133 14.78 5.14 -1.14
C GLN A 133 14.43 5.83 0.17
N GLU A 134 15.27 5.65 1.18
CA GLU A 134 15.17 6.37 2.44
C GLU A 134 16.17 7.51 2.45
N ARG A 135 15.73 8.68 2.89
CA ARG A 135 16.57 9.87 3.04
C ARG A 135 16.53 10.37 4.48
N GLU A 136 17.69 10.41 5.12
CA GLU A 136 17.84 10.99 6.45
C GLU A 136 17.84 12.52 6.39
N ILE A 137 17.18 13.14 7.35
CA ILE A 137 17.05 14.61 7.47
C ILE A 137 17.30 14.99 8.92
N ASP A 138 18.38 15.77 9.17
CA ASP A 138 18.60 16.41 10.47
C ASP A 138 17.54 17.48 10.73
N CYS A 139 16.89 17.43 11.87
CA CYS A 139 15.78 18.28 12.25
C CYS A 139 16.14 19.14 13.46
N PRO A 140 16.77 20.33 13.26
CA PRO A 140 17.10 21.22 14.35
C PRO A 140 15.83 21.82 14.99
N ASP A 141 15.86 22.03 16.31
CA ASP A 141 14.73 22.55 17.11
C ASP A 141 14.22 23.94 16.73
N ASN A 142 14.97 24.67 15.91
CA ASN A 142 14.64 26.04 15.52
C ASN A 142 13.76 26.15 14.26
N ALA A 143 13.27 25.03 13.71
CA ALA A 143 12.38 25.05 12.55
C ALA A 143 11.09 25.80 12.88
N PRO A 144 10.53 26.62 11.96
CA PRO A 144 9.24 27.27 12.16
C PRO A 144 8.14 26.23 12.39
N LEU A 145 7.29 26.46 13.39
CA LEU A 145 6.14 25.60 13.66
C LEU A 145 4.86 26.26 13.07
N PRO A 146 4.33 25.76 11.96
CA PRO A 146 3.07 26.23 11.40
C PRO A 146 1.88 25.81 12.29
N ARG A 147 0.69 26.33 12.00
CA ARG A 147 -0.53 25.87 12.66
C ARG A 147 -0.91 24.50 12.12
N ILE A 148 -0.62 23.48 12.92
CA ILE A 148 -0.89 22.07 12.57
C ILE A 148 -2.31 21.68 12.97
N ARG A 149 -2.95 20.83 12.16
CA ARG A 149 -4.26 20.22 12.40
C ARG A 149 -4.21 18.74 12.03
N PRO A 150 -5.01 17.87 12.66
CA PRO A 150 -5.27 16.52 12.18
C PRO A 150 -5.78 16.55 10.74
N CYS A 151 -5.40 15.56 9.94
CA CYS A 151 -5.85 15.42 8.56
C CYS A 151 -6.73 14.18 8.43
N ASP A 152 -8.01 14.37 8.10
CA ASP A 152 -8.91 13.25 7.84
C ASP A 152 -8.71 12.65 6.45
N ALA A 153 -9.31 11.48 6.21
CA ALA A 153 -9.17 10.76 4.96
C ALA A 153 -9.64 11.57 3.74
N ALA A 154 -10.73 12.34 3.87
CA ALA A 154 -11.25 13.14 2.76
C ALA A 154 -10.32 14.30 2.40
N ALA A 155 -9.77 14.99 3.40
CA ALA A 155 -8.78 16.05 3.18
C ALA A 155 -7.48 15.48 2.60
N TYR A 156 -7.01 14.35 3.15
CA TYR A 156 -5.80 13.71 2.65
C TYR A 156 -5.94 13.23 1.20
N THR A 157 -7.07 12.59 0.85
CA THR A 157 -7.37 12.18 -0.54
C THR A 157 -7.31 13.38 -1.50
N ARG A 158 -7.96 14.50 -1.15
CA ARG A 158 -7.93 15.70 -2.00
C ARG A 158 -6.53 16.27 -2.19
N LEU A 159 -5.73 16.37 -1.11
CA LEU A 159 -4.37 16.87 -1.17
C LEU A 159 -3.48 15.94 -1.99
N ARG A 160 -3.61 14.63 -1.79
CA ARG A 160 -2.88 13.60 -2.50
C ARG A 160 -3.20 13.60 -4.00
N ASP A 161 -4.48 13.64 -4.35
CA ASP A 161 -4.95 13.68 -5.73
C ASP A 161 -4.55 14.96 -6.46
N SER A 162 -4.51 16.08 -5.76
CA SER A 162 -4.00 17.35 -6.30
C SER A 162 -2.49 17.29 -6.57
N ARG A 163 -1.74 16.58 -5.71
CA ARG A 163 -0.28 16.53 -5.79
C ARG A 163 0.24 15.51 -6.80
N PHE A 164 -0.35 14.32 -6.84
CA PHE A 164 0.15 13.19 -7.62
C PHE A 164 -0.75 12.91 -8.82
N GLN A 165 -0.44 13.58 -9.96
CA GLN A 165 -1.24 13.50 -11.18
C GLN A 165 -0.50 12.90 -12.39
N ALA A 166 0.81 12.65 -12.23
CA ALA A 166 1.63 12.15 -13.32
C ALA A 166 1.20 10.74 -13.76
N PRO A 167 1.35 10.38 -15.03
CA PRO A 167 1.20 9.00 -15.48
C PRO A 167 2.09 8.06 -14.64
N GLY A 168 1.55 6.90 -14.30
CA GLY A 168 2.17 5.94 -13.39
C GLY A 168 1.75 6.10 -11.93
N THR A 169 0.98 7.14 -11.57
CA THR A 169 0.49 7.29 -10.20
C THR A 169 -0.61 6.29 -9.90
N VAL A 170 -0.46 5.57 -8.79
CA VAL A 170 -1.51 4.73 -8.19
C VAL A 170 -2.38 5.60 -7.29
N ARG A 171 -3.66 5.64 -7.59
CA ARG A 171 -4.68 6.35 -6.83
C ARG A 171 -5.55 5.40 -6.04
N TRP A 172 -5.80 5.77 -4.82
CA TRP A 172 -6.73 5.12 -3.90
C TRP A 172 -8.00 5.96 -3.77
N ASP A 173 -9.13 5.32 -3.60
CA ASP A 173 -10.34 6.03 -3.22
C ASP A 173 -10.31 6.47 -1.74
N THR A 174 -11.27 7.28 -1.33
CA THR A 174 -11.33 7.79 0.06
C THR A 174 -11.51 6.67 1.08
N HIS A 175 -12.16 5.55 0.71
CA HIS A 175 -12.34 4.42 1.62
C HIS A 175 -11.00 3.70 1.86
N ALA A 176 -10.24 3.40 0.81
CA ALA A 176 -8.91 2.81 0.92
C ALA A 176 -7.94 3.75 1.68
N ILE A 177 -8.01 5.06 1.44
CA ILE A 177 -7.25 6.06 2.21
C ILE A 177 -7.66 6.03 3.69
N ALA A 178 -8.97 5.98 4.00
CA ALA A 178 -9.42 5.90 5.40
C ALA A 178 -8.87 4.64 6.10
N TRP A 179 -8.86 3.51 5.40
CA TRP A 179 -8.24 2.29 5.92
C TRP A 179 -6.73 2.46 6.12
N ALA A 180 -6.00 2.98 5.12
CA ALA A 180 -4.56 3.18 5.23
C ALA A 180 -4.18 4.12 6.41
N LEU A 181 -4.97 5.17 6.66
CA LEU A 181 -4.76 6.04 7.82
C LEU A 181 -5.10 5.34 9.14
N THR A 182 -6.11 4.47 9.16
CA THR A 182 -6.46 3.66 10.34
C THR A 182 -5.35 2.67 10.66
N ASP A 183 -4.89 1.93 9.65
CA ASP A 183 -3.77 1.00 9.74
C ASP A 183 -2.51 1.70 10.26
N HIS A 184 -2.19 2.84 9.70
CA HIS A 184 -1.05 3.65 10.12
C HIS A 184 -1.16 4.13 11.58
N ALA A 185 -2.37 4.48 12.02
CA ALA A 185 -2.63 4.92 13.39
C ALA A 185 -2.52 3.79 14.42
N LEU A 186 -2.78 2.53 14.03
CA LEU A 186 -2.60 1.37 14.90
C LEU A 186 -1.14 1.18 15.33
N ASP A 187 -0.21 1.62 14.50
CA ASP A 187 1.23 1.61 14.77
C ASP A 187 1.74 2.96 15.32
N GLY A 188 0.84 3.78 15.88
CA GLY A 188 1.19 5.09 16.45
C GLY A 188 1.53 6.15 15.41
N GLY A 189 1.10 5.97 14.16
CA GLY A 189 1.26 6.97 13.11
C GLY A 189 0.20 8.07 13.17
N GLU A 190 0.53 9.21 12.58
CA GLU A 190 -0.35 10.37 12.48
C GLU A 190 -0.37 10.95 11.08
N CYS A 191 -1.52 11.50 10.70
CA CYS A 191 -1.66 12.33 9.50
C CYS A 191 -2.01 13.76 9.92
N ILE A 192 -1.13 14.70 9.57
CA ILE A 192 -1.29 16.13 9.90
C ILE A 192 -1.35 16.98 8.64
N THR A 193 -2.04 18.11 8.74
CA THR A 193 -2.12 19.12 7.66
C THR A 193 -1.75 20.51 8.19
N PHE A 194 -1.10 21.29 7.36
CA PHE A 194 -0.70 22.67 7.65
C PHE A 194 -0.38 23.43 6.35
N GLU A 195 -0.09 24.72 6.49
CA GLU A 195 0.25 25.62 5.39
C GLU A 195 1.72 25.99 5.43
N LEU A 196 2.39 26.01 4.27
CA LEU A 196 3.70 26.56 4.05
C LEU A 196 3.63 27.64 2.97
N GLY A 197 3.58 28.92 3.40
CA GLY A 197 3.17 30.01 2.54
C GLY A 197 1.68 29.87 2.20
N ASP A 198 1.33 29.96 0.93
CA ASP A 198 -0.06 29.85 0.44
C ASP A 198 -0.46 28.39 0.10
N LEU A 199 0.43 27.44 0.31
CA LEU A 199 0.20 26.05 -0.06
C LEU A 199 -0.15 25.20 1.17
N GLN A 200 -1.32 24.59 1.15
CA GLN A 200 -1.73 23.56 2.10
C GLN A 200 -1.21 22.19 1.66
N GLY A 201 -0.69 21.41 2.62
CA GLY A 201 -0.26 20.04 2.39
C GLY A 201 -0.44 19.19 3.64
N ALA A 202 -0.19 17.90 3.49
CA ALA A 202 -0.23 16.93 4.57
C ALA A 202 1.09 16.17 4.69
N VAL A 203 1.35 15.67 5.89
CA VAL A 203 2.45 14.75 6.20
C VAL A 203 1.87 13.56 6.96
N LEU A 204 2.13 12.36 6.45
CA LEU A 204 1.84 11.08 7.09
C LEU A 204 3.14 10.52 7.65
N TYR A 205 3.18 10.22 8.93
CA TYR A 205 4.39 9.78 9.61
C TYR A 205 4.12 8.84 10.78
N ARG A 206 5.15 8.10 11.19
CA ARG A 206 5.24 7.38 12.46
C ARG A 206 6.39 7.93 13.27
N LYS A 207 6.26 7.89 14.60
CA LYS A 207 7.34 8.27 15.52
C LYS A 207 7.88 7.03 16.21
N GLN A 208 9.21 6.87 16.18
CA GLN A 208 9.92 5.88 16.97
C GLN A 208 11.06 6.58 17.72
N GLU A 209 10.99 6.56 19.04
CA GLU A 209 11.94 7.27 19.90
C GLU A 209 12.07 8.75 19.53
N ASN A 210 13.21 9.16 19.03
CA ASN A 210 13.54 10.53 18.62
C ASN A 210 13.58 10.73 17.10
N THR A 211 13.09 9.75 16.32
CA THR A 211 13.09 9.78 14.87
C THR A 211 11.67 9.78 14.32
N LEU A 212 11.41 10.67 13.37
CA LEU A 212 10.18 10.75 12.60
C LEU A 212 10.35 9.98 11.29
N TYR A 213 9.58 8.92 11.10
CA TYR A 213 9.52 8.17 9.83
C TYR A 213 8.38 8.71 8.98
N VAL A 214 8.72 9.51 7.98
CA VAL A 214 7.74 10.12 7.08
C VAL A 214 7.43 9.15 5.94
N THR A 215 6.20 8.63 5.94
CA THR A 215 5.71 7.71 4.90
C THR A 215 5.38 8.44 3.61
N GLU A 216 4.70 9.59 3.72
CA GLU A 216 4.30 10.38 2.56
C GLU A 216 4.14 11.85 2.93
N THR A 217 4.49 12.75 2.01
CA THR A 217 4.11 14.16 2.08
C THR A 217 3.48 14.61 0.78
N THR A 218 2.40 15.39 0.87
CA THR A 218 1.73 15.99 -0.29
C THR A 218 2.31 17.34 -0.68
N PHE A 219 3.31 17.85 0.04
CA PHE A 219 4.03 19.05 -0.36
C PHE A 219 4.90 18.80 -1.60
N PRO A 220 5.06 19.79 -2.49
CA PRO A 220 5.98 19.66 -3.62
C PRO A 220 7.43 19.53 -3.15
N ALA A 221 8.30 18.95 -3.97
CA ALA A 221 9.71 18.70 -3.65
C ALA A 221 10.45 19.95 -3.10
N ALA A 222 10.15 21.14 -3.63
CA ALA A 222 10.74 22.39 -3.15
C ALA A 222 10.38 22.74 -1.67
N LEU A 223 9.26 22.22 -1.15
CA LEU A 223 8.80 22.45 0.22
C LEU A 223 8.92 21.22 1.12
N GLU A 224 9.26 20.07 0.56
CA GLU A 224 9.28 18.78 1.24
C GLU A 224 10.16 18.81 2.51
N ARG A 225 11.40 19.27 2.39
CA ARG A 225 12.29 19.39 3.57
C ARG A 225 11.68 20.29 4.66
N ARG A 226 11.04 21.39 4.29
CA ARG A 226 10.37 22.29 5.26
C ARG A 226 9.17 21.62 5.92
N ALA A 227 8.45 20.81 5.17
CA ALA A 227 7.32 20.05 5.70
C ALA A 227 7.77 18.99 6.70
N VAL A 228 8.83 18.24 6.39
CA VAL A 228 9.43 17.26 7.30
C VAL A 228 9.93 17.93 8.58
N LEU A 229 10.62 19.06 8.49
CA LEU A 229 11.11 19.81 9.66
C LEU A 229 9.95 20.29 10.55
N ALA A 230 8.86 20.78 9.97
CA ALA A 230 7.68 21.22 10.72
C ALA A 230 7.00 20.05 11.43
N ALA A 231 6.85 18.90 10.76
CA ALA A 231 6.30 17.68 11.33
C ALA A 231 7.20 17.13 12.45
N SER A 232 8.52 17.09 12.25
CA SER A 232 9.48 16.63 13.26
C SER A 232 9.45 17.48 14.52
N ARG A 233 9.40 18.80 14.37
CA ARG A 233 9.26 19.69 15.52
C ARG A 233 7.93 19.51 16.25
N HIS A 234 6.83 19.30 15.50
CA HIS A 234 5.52 19.00 16.10
C HIS A 234 5.57 17.73 16.93
N ALA A 235 6.19 16.66 16.39
CA ALA A 235 6.34 15.37 17.05
C ALA A 235 7.42 15.37 18.15
N GLY A 236 8.22 16.43 18.29
CA GLY A 236 9.36 16.49 19.20
C GLY A 236 10.49 15.55 18.84
N CYS A 237 10.77 15.40 17.53
CA CYS A 237 11.88 14.60 16.99
C CYS A 237 13.00 15.49 16.48
N THR A 238 14.25 15.05 16.66
CA THR A 238 15.45 15.75 16.13
C THR A 238 16.00 15.13 14.86
N ASN A 239 15.50 13.95 14.48
CA ASN A 239 15.84 13.26 13.25
C ASN A 239 14.57 12.88 12.48
N ALA A 240 14.69 12.81 11.16
CA ALA A 240 13.63 12.23 10.33
C ALA A 240 14.22 11.33 9.24
N VAL A 241 13.47 10.31 8.86
CA VAL A 241 13.71 9.47 7.69
C VAL A 241 12.51 9.63 6.77
N LEU A 242 12.74 10.08 5.56
CA LEU A 242 11.72 10.24 4.54
C LEU A 242 11.76 9.05 3.58
N SER A 243 10.64 8.34 3.47
CA SER A 243 10.41 7.32 2.45
C SER A 243 10.14 8.00 1.10
N ASP A 244 11.15 8.08 0.24
CA ASP A 244 11.03 8.67 -1.09
C ASP A 244 10.67 7.60 -2.11
N VAL A 245 9.44 7.63 -2.60
CA VAL A 245 8.90 6.75 -3.63
C VAL A 245 8.80 7.42 -5.01
N GLN A 246 9.34 8.64 -5.15
CA GLN A 246 9.42 9.36 -6.43
C GLN A 246 10.78 9.12 -7.12
N VAL A 247 11.38 7.98 -6.88
CA VAL A 247 12.69 7.60 -7.42
C VAL A 247 12.55 6.58 -8.55
N HIS A 248 13.54 6.54 -9.43
CA HIS A 248 13.55 5.64 -10.59
C HIS A 248 14.45 4.42 -10.40
N GLU A 249 15.16 4.38 -9.29
CA GLU A 249 16.05 3.30 -8.87
C GLU A 249 16.09 3.21 -7.35
N GLY A 250 16.48 2.07 -6.83
CA GLY A 250 16.51 1.81 -5.39
C GLY A 250 15.97 0.42 -5.06
N THR A 251 15.42 0.28 -3.88
CA THR A 251 14.73 -0.96 -3.49
C THR A 251 13.40 -1.06 -4.24
N VAL A 252 13.15 -2.22 -4.86
CA VAL A 252 11.85 -2.49 -5.49
C VAL A 252 10.76 -2.43 -4.43
N TYR A 253 9.92 -1.43 -4.54
CA TYR A 253 8.78 -1.22 -3.65
C TYR A 253 7.48 -1.80 -4.20
N GLY A 254 7.31 -1.76 -5.52
CA GLY A 254 6.15 -2.33 -6.16
C GLY A 254 6.39 -2.81 -7.59
N MET A 255 5.58 -3.78 -7.98
CA MET A 255 5.60 -4.35 -9.32
C MET A 255 4.22 -4.28 -9.94
N ILE A 256 4.16 -4.23 -11.28
CA ILE A 256 2.92 -4.12 -12.04
C ILE A 256 2.81 -5.16 -13.15
N TYR A 257 1.59 -5.61 -13.40
CA TYR A 257 1.17 -6.43 -14.53
C TYR A 257 -0.02 -5.76 -15.24
N GLY A 258 -0.15 -5.95 -16.56
CA GLY A 258 -1.31 -5.46 -17.33
C GLY A 258 -1.29 -3.96 -17.64
N SER A 259 -0.13 -3.31 -17.59
CA SER A 259 0.04 -1.90 -17.97
C SER A 259 1.40 -1.65 -18.62
N ASP A 260 1.49 -0.63 -19.47
CA ASP A 260 2.71 -0.25 -20.19
C ASP A 260 3.56 0.81 -19.47
N ILE A 261 3.15 1.28 -18.29
CA ILE A 261 3.95 2.26 -17.55
C ILE A 261 5.33 1.69 -17.22
N SER A 262 6.36 2.52 -17.31
CA SER A 262 7.76 2.14 -17.02
C SER A 262 8.28 2.70 -15.70
N GLN A 263 7.57 3.66 -15.12
CA GLN A 263 7.87 4.29 -13.85
C GLN A 263 6.60 4.88 -13.26
N GLY A 264 6.56 5.08 -11.95
CA GLY A 264 5.36 5.64 -11.35
C GLY A 264 5.51 6.01 -9.88
N TYR A 265 4.40 6.38 -9.30
CA TYR A 265 4.24 6.70 -7.89
C TYR A 265 3.27 5.71 -7.25
N PHE A 266 3.76 4.94 -6.31
CA PHE A 266 2.97 4.00 -5.51
C PHE A 266 3.33 4.18 -4.05
N ASN A 267 2.35 4.35 -3.19
CA ASN A 267 2.53 4.44 -1.75
C ASN A 267 1.25 3.98 -1.04
N LEU A 268 1.31 3.80 0.27
CA LEU A 268 0.22 3.28 1.10
C LEU A 268 -0.13 1.82 0.76
N ALA A 269 0.89 1.00 0.55
CA ALA A 269 0.74 -0.40 0.14
C ALA A 269 0.24 -1.33 1.26
N LEU A 270 -0.07 -0.84 2.46
CA LEU A 270 -0.45 -1.63 3.63
C LEU A 270 0.66 -2.67 3.96
N GLU A 271 1.79 -2.19 4.48
CA GLU A 271 2.97 -3.01 4.84
C GLU A 271 2.89 -3.55 6.26
#